data_c7ca5fad13f7962dbd01c15101133291
#
_entry.id   c7ca5fad13f7962dbd01c15101133291
#
_cell.length_a   1.000
_cell.length_b   1.000
_cell.length_c   1.000
_cell.angle_alpha   90.00
_cell.angle_beta   90.00
_cell.angle_gamma   90.00
#
_symmetry.space_group_name_H-M   'P 1'
#
loop_
_entity.id
_entity.type
_entity.pdbx_description
1 polymer ?
#
loop_
_entity_poly.entity_id
_entity_poly.type
_entity_poly.pdbx_seq_one_letter_code
_entity_poly.pdbx_strand_id
1 'polypeptide(L)'
;MPVATIVAAYDRATHADEMKTFVAEGTLAGNGLTGTFRVVRDGTNEREDDTLGPRHESSLRIGDRLYLRNANGNVRELRGYLRRRALTEELIDSGDFVKHTELARFAGWAEYGGTNVWRLEVNARGGEPETLWIDPSSGLPLRLEYLDGDGPSYVEYSDWRDVQGRKIAFRNTLSDGDRRFDTVQQTTSVRLDAPVDPANFAPLAQRALAADRVHAVALVERGGHVGVTVRIANRDWFFLLDTGAQSILVDSAVLGAAGIAGQGAMEVRGASRTGGLSTALLPRLEIDGARMDDVVVSSLDIARNLGGGLKIDGILGYPFFASAVVEMDFAKHVMRFGPPGSFVPQGTQVGLDVDRELAEATMRMNGRLDAPFIVDTGNSGEMLLYRPFLDAHPGVVPFSSASSLNYGLGGANATYRTSLDALQVGGFDLYHRSVDVVLAKDGAFADRVDAGNVGLGVLRNFVTTFDIGNAAMYLAPGAAFDDGRRRTARS
;
A
#
# COMPACT_ATOMS: atom_id res chain seq x y z
N MET A 1 -30.48 15.32 -12.75
CA MET A 1 -30.04 16.64 -12.24
C MET A 1 -28.91 17.13 -13.15
N PRO A 2 -28.94 18.39 -13.62
CA PRO A 2 -27.81 18.95 -14.40
C PRO A 2 -26.57 19.08 -13.51
N VAL A 3 -25.42 18.58 -13.96
CA VAL A 3 -24.14 18.67 -13.27
C VAL A 3 -23.79 20.13 -12.93
N ALA A 4 -24.02 21.04 -13.88
CA ALA A 4 -23.77 22.47 -13.68
C ALA A 4 -24.50 23.07 -12.45
N THR A 5 -25.68 22.57 -12.10
CA THR A 5 -26.41 23.04 -10.92
C THR A 5 -25.70 22.63 -9.63
N ILE A 6 -25.20 21.38 -9.57
CA ILE A 6 -24.49 20.84 -8.40
C ILE A 6 -23.16 21.56 -8.24
N VAL A 7 -22.39 21.65 -9.31
CA VAL A 7 -21.07 22.33 -9.35
C VAL A 7 -21.22 23.80 -8.94
N ALA A 8 -22.23 24.52 -9.46
CA ALA A 8 -22.46 25.91 -9.06
C ALA A 8 -22.90 26.07 -7.60
N ALA A 9 -23.55 25.07 -6.99
CA ALA A 9 -23.88 25.09 -5.58
C ALA A 9 -22.63 24.88 -4.71
N TYR A 10 -21.78 23.91 -5.09
CA TYR A 10 -20.50 23.63 -4.43
C TYR A 10 -19.58 24.86 -4.51
N ASP A 11 -19.40 25.44 -5.68
CA ASP A 11 -18.54 26.58 -5.90
C ASP A 11 -18.94 27.78 -5.04
N ARG A 12 -20.24 28.15 -5.05
CA ARG A 12 -20.75 29.23 -4.19
C ARG A 12 -20.55 28.98 -2.69
N ALA A 13 -20.52 27.73 -2.27
CA ALA A 13 -20.35 27.37 -0.87
C ALA A 13 -18.88 27.38 -0.44
N THR A 14 -17.96 26.90 -1.29
CA THR A 14 -16.58 26.63 -0.90
C THR A 14 -15.59 27.69 -1.41
N HIS A 15 -15.81 28.23 -2.61
CA HIS A 15 -14.81 29.07 -3.32
C HIS A 15 -13.43 28.45 -3.34
N ALA A 16 -13.37 27.12 -3.52
CA ALA A 16 -12.12 26.34 -3.39
C ALA A 16 -11.09 26.72 -4.45
N ASP A 17 -11.54 27.00 -5.69
CA ASP A 17 -10.67 27.37 -6.83
C ASP A 17 -10.03 28.77 -6.73
N GLU A 18 -10.41 29.56 -5.73
CA GLU A 18 -9.86 30.92 -5.48
C GLU A 18 -8.68 30.91 -4.51
N MET A 19 -8.37 29.77 -3.85
CA MET A 19 -7.28 29.67 -2.86
C MET A 19 -5.92 29.56 -3.56
N LYS A 20 -5.03 30.55 -3.36
CA LYS A 20 -3.66 30.55 -3.91
C LYS A 20 -2.70 29.79 -3.03
N THR A 21 -2.75 30.07 -1.73
CA THR A 21 -1.97 29.35 -0.73
C THR A 21 -2.88 28.90 0.41
N PHE A 22 -2.54 27.76 0.99
CA PHE A 22 -3.27 27.17 2.09
C PHE A 22 -2.29 26.61 3.11
N VAL A 23 -2.44 26.99 4.38
CA VAL A 23 -1.68 26.41 5.47
C VAL A 23 -2.67 26.01 6.56
N ALA A 24 -2.71 24.72 6.88
CA ALA A 24 -3.52 24.18 7.97
C ALA A 24 -2.65 23.40 8.95
N GLU A 25 -2.97 23.49 10.20
CA GLU A 25 -2.35 22.75 11.30
C GLU A 25 -3.42 22.26 12.27
N GLY A 26 -3.17 21.11 12.89
CA GLY A 26 -4.12 20.57 13.83
C GLY A 26 -3.65 19.30 14.51
N THR A 27 -4.62 18.55 15.04
CA THR A 27 -4.39 17.30 15.75
C THR A 27 -4.93 16.12 14.95
N LEU A 28 -4.24 14.99 15.09
CA LEU A 28 -4.65 13.68 14.61
C LEU A 28 -5.02 12.79 15.79
N ALA A 29 -6.08 12.00 15.63
CA ALA A 29 -6.45 10.96 16.59
C ALA A 29 -7.04 9.77 15.83
N GLY A 30 -6.48 8.59 16.05
CA GLY A 30 -6.96 7.36 15.42
C GLY A 30 -6.22 6.16 15.97
N ASN A 31 -6.83 4.99 15.88
CA ASN A 31 -6.21 3.74 16.29
C ASN A 31 -5.69 3.72 17.75
N GLY A 32 -6.29 4.51 18.64
CA GLY A 32 -5.83 4.69 20.02
C GLY A 32 -4.56 5.54 20.17
N LEU A 33 -4.13 6.21 19.11
CA LEU A 33 -2.97 7.10 19.05
C LEU A 33 -3.43 8.55 18.87
N THR A 34 -2.57 9.49 19.25
CA THR A 34 -2.76 10.92 19.01
C THR A 34 -1.52 11.54 18.43
N GLY A 35 -1.69 12.67 17.74
CA GLY A 35 -0.59 13.36 17.11
C GLY A 35 -1.00 14.68 16.49
N THR A 36 -0.28 15.12 15.47
CA THR A 36 -0.47 16.40 14.79
C THR A 36 -0.31 16.24 13.28
N PHE A 37 -0.93 17.15 12.55
CA PHE A 37 -0.70 17.29 11.12
C PHE A 37 -0.39 18.73 10.75
N ARG A 38 0.27 18.90 9.62
CA ARG A 38 0.50 20.20 9.00
C ARG A 38 0.46 20.05 7.48
N VAL A 39 -0.40 20.83 6.83
CA VAL A 39 -0.51 20.93 5.37
C VAL A 39 -0.07 22.33 4.94
N VAL A 40 0.75 22.37 3.89
CA VAL A 40 1.17 23.62 3.22
C VAL A 40 0.99 23.46 1.72
N ARG A 41 0.20 24.35 1.10
CA ARG A 41 -0.01 24.38 -0.36
C ARG A 41 0.35 25.75 -0.92
N ASP A 42 1.03 25.76 -2.07
CA ASP A 42 1.31 26.93 -2.88
C ASP A 42 1.20 26.57 -4.37
N GLY A 43 0.09 26.95 -4.98
CA GLY A 43 -0.26 26.52 -6.33
C GLY A 43 -0.32 24.99 -6.45
N THR A 44 0.52 24.42 -7.31
CA THR A 44 0.60 22.97 -7.53
C THR A 44 1.56 22.26 -6.55
N ASN A 45 2.25 23.00 -5.70
CA ASN A 45 3.13 22.41 -4.69
C ASN A 45 2.36 22.20 -3.39
N GLU A 46 2.53 21.05 -2.78
CA GLU A 46 1.90 20.72 -1.50
C GLU A 46 2.82 19.84 -0.67
N ARG A 47 2.81 20.09 0.61
CA ARG A 47 3.43 19.23 1.60
C ARG A 47 2.49 19.00 2.76
N GLU A 48 2.35 17.73 3.16
CA GLU A 48 1.71 17.33 4.40
C GLU A 48 2.72 16.56 5.25
N ASP A 49 2.77 16.89 6.52
CA ASP A 49 3.58 16.19 7.52
C ASP A 49 2.65 15.75 8.66
N ASP A 50 2.59 14.43 8.87
CA ASP A 50 1.76 13.78 9.87
C ASP A 50 2.59 13.11 10.95
N THR A 51 2.14 13.26 12.18
CA THR A 51 2.64 12.49 13.32
C THR A 51 1.46 11.80 13.98
N LEU A 52 1.52 10.48 14.18
CA LEU A 52 0.52 9.72 14.90
C LEU A 52 1.21 8.66 15.77
N GLY A 53 1.32 8.94 17.08
CA GLY A 53 2.15 8.14 17.98
C GLY A 53 3.61 8.11 17.51
N PRO A 54 4.23 6.93 17.32
CA PRO A 54 5.62 6.83 16.85
C PRO A 54 5.76 6.99 15.32
N ARG A 55 4.68 7.13 14.57
CA ARG A 55 4.68 7.25 13.12
C ARG A 55 4.86 8.70 12.71
N HIS A 56 5.84 8.96 11.82
CA HIS A 56 6.06 10.25 11.17
C HIS A 56 6.05 10.03 9.67
N GLU A 57 5.01 10.51 8.99
CA GLU A 57 4.81 10.34 7.56
C GLU A 57 4.76 11.69 6.86
N SER A 58 5.12 11.72 5.59
CA SER A 58 5.07 12.97 4.83
C SER A 58 4.64 12.69 3.39
N SER A 59 3.85 13.59 2.83
CA SER A 59 3.66 13.70 1.39
C SER A 59 4.29 14.97 0.85
N LEU A 60 4.76 14.94 -0.39
CA LEU A 60 5.32 16.09 -1.08
C LEU A 60 4.93 16.05 -2.56
N ARG A 61 4.12 17.01 -2.97
CA ARG A 61 3.80 17.24 -4.38
C ARG A 61 4.58 18.44 -4.91
N ILE A 62 5.28 18.25 -6.02
CA ILE A 62 5.98 19.29 -6.76
C ILE A 62 5.52 19.23 -8.22
N GLY A 63 4.68 20.18 -8.61
CA GLY A 63 4.00 20.14 -9.90
C GLY A 63 3.14 18.89 -10.04
N ASP A 64 3.46 18.05 -11.02
CA ASP A 64 2.77 16.77 -11.31
C ASP A 64 3.35 15.53 -10.62
N ARG A 65 4.43 15.69 -9.86
CA ARG A 65 5.10 14.59 -9.15
C ARG A 65 4.71 14.57 -7.70
N LEU A 66 4.32 13.39 -7.22
CA LEU A 66 3.92 13.14 -5.83
C LEU A 66 4.84 12.10 -5.18
N TYR A 67 5.38 12.45 -4.04
CA TYR A 67 6.26 11.61 -3.23
C TYR A 67 5.63 11.34 -1.88
N LEU A 68 5.72 10.10 -1.42
CA LEU A 68 5.36 9.73 -0.06
C LEU A 68 6.59 9.24 0.69
N ARG A 69 6.70 9.63 1.97
CA ARG A 69 7.67 9.13 2.93
C ARG A 69 6.94 8.45 4.07
N ASN A 70 7.19 7.16 4.25
CA ASN A 70 6.56 6.41 5.34
C ASN A 70 7.24 6.62 6.69
N ALA A 71 6.66 6.05 7.74
CA ALA A 71 7.14 6.15 9.11
C ALA A 71 8.57 5.61 9.32
N ASN A 72 9.05 4.74 8.44
CA ASN A 72 10.44 4.24 8.44
C ASN A 72 11.41 5.07 7.60
N GLY A 73 10.93 6.19 7.02
CA GLY A 73 11.75 7.11 6.25
C GLY A 73 12.03 6.65 4.82
N ASN A 74 11.28 5.67 4.30
CA ASN A 74 11.37 5.27 2.90
C ASN A 74 10.55 6.23 2.05
N VAL A 75 11.19 6.80 1.03
CA VAL A 75 10.57 7.73 0.07
C VAL A 75 10.29 7.00 -1.23
N ARG A 76 9.08 7.16 -1.76
CA ARG A 76 8.68 6.66 -3.07
C ARG A 76 7.96 7.73 -3.87
N GLU A 77 8.18 7.77 -5.16
CA GLU A 77 7.39 8.55 -6.11
C GLU A 77 6.19 7.72 -6.55
N LEU A 78 4.99 8.27 -6.43
CA LEU A 78 3.79 7.60 -6.89
C LEU A 78 3.71 7.61 -8.41
N ARG A 79 3.42 6.46 -9.03
CA ARG A 79 3.33 6.30 -10.49
C ARG A 79 2.18 5.40 -10.93
N GLY A 80 1.63 4.59 -10.02
CA GLY A 80 0.61 3.59 -10.27
C GLY A 80 -0.79 4.02 -9.83
N TYR A 81 -1.47 3.11 -9.13
CA TYR A 81 -2.85 3.30 -8.71
C TYR A 81 -3.03 4.54 -7.81
N LEU A 82 -2.20 4.71 -6.78
CA LEU A 82 -2.32 5.87 -5.88
C LEU A 82 -2.03 7.20 -6.60
N ARG A 83 -1.12 7.20 -7.59
CA ARG A 83 -0.93 8.41 -8.40
C ARG A 83 -2.17 8.76 -9.22
N ARG A 84 -2.83 7.77 -9.84
CA ARG A 84 -4.07 8.01 -10.58
C ARG A 84 -5.19 8.51 -9.66
N ARG A 85 -5.33 7.94 -8.46
CA ARG A 85 -6.27 8.44 -7.45
C ARG A 85 -5.96 9.89 -7.07
N ALA A 86 -4.72 10.18 -6.73
CA ALA A 86 -4.27 11.52 -6.36
C ALA A 86 -4.54 12.59 -7.44
N LEU A 87 -4.57 12.23 -8.73
CA LEU A 87 -4.96 13.17 -9.79
C LEU A 87 -6.39 13.71 -9.61
N THR A 88 -7.31 12.84 -9.21
CA THR A 88 -8.70 13.25 -8.99
C THR A 88 -8.86 13.99 -7.66
N GLU A 89 -8.18 13.52 -6.61
CA GLU A 89 -8.13 14.18 -5.32
C GLU A 89 -7.57 15.61 -5.42
N GLU A 90 -6.47 15.81 -6.14
CA GLU A 90 -5.87 17.11 -6.43
C GLU A 90 -6.84 18.05 -7.17
N LEU A 91 -7.59 17.52 -8.15
CA LEU A 91 -8.59 18.27 -8.89
C LEU A 91 -9.77 18.70 -8.00
N ILE A 92 -10.16 17.88 -7.05
CA ILE A 92 -11.22 18.16 -6.07
C ILE A 92 -10.72 19.18 -5.04
N ASP A 93 -9.55 18.98 -4.47
CA ASP A 93 -8.97 19.79 -3.40
C ASP A 93 -8.60 21.20 -3.86
N SER A 94 -8.16 21.36 -5.12
CA SER A 94 -7.95 22.68 -5.71
C SER A 94 -9.26 23.38 -6.09
N GLY A 95 -10.36 22.65 -6.18
CA GLY A 95 -11.63 23.15 -6.70
C GLY A 95 -11.67 23.33 -8.21
N ASP A 96 -10.59 23.00 -8.93
CA ASP A 96 -10.50 23.29 -10.38
C ASP A 96 -11.52 22.51 -11.23
N PHE A 97 -12.11 21.42 -10.71
CA PHE A 97 -13.18 20.70 -11.42
C PHE A 97 -14.41 21.60 -11.68
N VAL A 98 -14.60 22.71 -10.95
CA VAL A 98 -15.70 23.67 -11.20
C VAL A 98 -15.58 24.32 -12.57
N LYS A 99 -14.34 24.47 -13.08
CA LYS A 99 -14.00 24.98 -14.42
C LYS A 99 -14.03 23.89 -15.51
N HIS A 100 -14.07 22.62 -15.11
CA HIS A 100 -13.98 21.43 -15.94
C HIS A 100 -15.14 20.48 -15.68
N THR A 101 -16.38 21.00 -15.82
CA THR A 101 -17.60 20.23 -15.53
C THR A 101 -17.77 18.98 -16.40
N GLU A 102 -17.03 18.87 -17.50
CA GLU A 102 -16.95 17.66 -18.34
C GLU A 102 -16.24 16.50 -17.64
N LEU A 103 -15.48 16.76 -16.57
CA LEU A 103 -14.83 15.75 -15.74
C LEU A 103 -15.72 15.27 -14.59
N ALA A 104 -16.94 15.80 -14.48
CA ALA A 104 -17.89 15.45 -13.44
C ALA A 104 -19.17 14.87 -14.02
N ARG A 105 -19.78 13.95 -13.30
CA ARG A 105 -21.06 13.34 -13.67
C ARG A 105 -21.97 13.17 -12.45
N PHE A 106 -23.28 13.39 -12.63
CA PHE A 106 -24.25 13.08 -11.58
C PHE A 106 -24.40 11.56 -11.44
N ALA A 107 -24.01 11.02 -10.29
CA ALA A 107 -24.03 9.59 -9.97
C ALA A 107 -25.32 9.17 -9.20
N GLY A 108 -26.27 10.09 -9.03
CA GLY A 108 -27.56 9.81 -8.39
C GLY A 108 -27.71 10.51 -7.03
N TRP A 109 -28.74 10.08 -6.31
CA TRP A 109 -29.03 10.51 -4.95
C TRP A 109 -28.62 9.44 -3.96
N ALA A 110 -28.28 9.86 -2.74
CA ALA A 110 -28.07 8.97 -1.62
C ALA A 110 -28.67 9.57 -0.35
N GLU A 111 -28.87 8.77 0.67
CA GLU A 111 -29.22 9.22 2.02
C GLU A 111 -27.96 9.31 2.88
N TYR A 112 -27.76 10.45 3.55
CA TYR A 112 -26.69 10.66 4.50
C TYR A 112 -27.22 11.41 5.72
N GLY A 113 -27.14 10.79 6.92
CA GLY A 113 -27.62 11.40 8.16
C GLY A 113 -29.09 11.78 8.13
N GLY A 114 -29.95 11.04 7.42
CA GLY A 114 -31.39 11.33 7.25
C GLY A 114 -31.72 12.42 6.22
N THR A 115 -30.72 12.87 5.46
CA THR A 115 -30.88 13.90 4.41
C THR A 115 -30.55 13.31 3.05
N ASN A 116 -31.33 13.63 2.02
CA ASN A 116 -31.00 13.29 0.64
C ASN A 116 -29.88 14.20 0.13
N VAL A 117 -28.81 13.60 -0.36
CA VAL A 117 -27.62 14.29 -0.88
C VAL A 117 -27.39 13.96 -2.36
N TRP A 118 -26.76 14.87 -3.06
CA TRP A 118 -26.25 14.61 -4.42
C TRP A 118 -24.99 13.80 -4.36
N ARG A 119 -24.86 12.79 -5.23
CA ARG A 119 -23.59 12.13 -5.53
C ARG A 119 -23.04 12.68 -6.84
N LEU A 120 -21.90 13.36 -6.76
CA LEU A 120 -21.17 13.89 -7.91
C LEU A 120 -19.90 13.11 -8.07
N GLU A 121 -19.81 12.27 -9.10
CA GLU A 121 -18.57 11.61 -9.44
C GLU A 121 -17.68 12.59 -10.22
N VAL A 122 -16.43 12.71 -9.79
CA VAL A 122 -15.36 13.48 -10.45
C VAL A 122 -14.29 12.50 -10.88
N ASN A 123 -13.74 12.70 -12.07
CA ASN A 123 -12.68 11.86 -12.61
C ASN A 123 -11.70 12.71 -13.41
N ALA A 124 -10.50 12.93 -12.88
CA ALA A 124 -9.44 13.60 -13.59
C ALA A 124 -9.00 12.80 -14.84
N ARG A 125 -8.47 13.47 -15.84
CA ARG A 125 -7.95 12.78 -17.04
C ARG A 125 -6.79 11.87 -16.65
N GLY A 126 -6.97 10.55 -16.86
CA GLY A 126 -6.02 9.53 -16.44
C GLY A 126 -6.06 9.23 -14.92
N GLY A 127 -7.02 9.80 -14.20
CA GLY A 127 -7.27 9.54 -12.78
C GLY A 127 -8.19 8.34 -12.51
N GLU A 128 -8.37 8.03 -11.24
CA GLU A 128 -9.42 7.13 -10.76
C GLU A 128 -10.64 7.95 -10.33
N PRO A 129 -11.87 7.47 -10.51
CA PRO A 129 -13.06 8.22 -10.14
C PRO A 129 -13.23 8.30 -8.63
N GLU A 130 -13.62 9.47 -8.15
CA GLU A 130 -14.02 9.71 -6.76
C GLU A 130 -15.42 10.32 -6.71
N THR A 131 -16.16 10.15 -5.63
CA THR A 131 -17.54 10.62 -5.52
C THR A 131 -17.71 11.56 -4.34
N LEU A 132 -18.03 12.82 -4.62
CA LEU A 132 -18.46 13.80 -3.61
C LEU A 132 -19.94 13.60 -3.29
N TRP A 133 -20.26 13.58 -2.00
CA TRP A 133 -21.62 13.59 -1.47
C TRP A 133 -21.92 15.00 -0.98
N ILE A 134 -22.77 15.72 -1.68
CA ILE A 134 -23.00 17.17 -1.50
C ILE A 134 -24.42 17.41 -0.96
N ASP A 135 -24.52 18.20 0.11
CA ASP A 135 -25.81 18.63 0.65
C ASP A 135 -26.47 19.69 -0.27
N PRO A 136 -27.67 19.41 -0.81
CA PRO A 136 -28.35 20.33 -1.73
C PRO A 136 -28.71 21.69 -1.11
N SER A 137 -28.85 21.75 0.20
CA SER A 137 -29.28 22.98 0.89
C SER A 137 -28.13 23.97 1.12
N SER A 138 -26.94 23.46 1.44
CA SER A 138 -25.76 24.27 1.72
C SER A 138 -24.77 24.33 0.56
N GLY A 139 -24.77 23.33 -0.33
CA GLY A 139 -23.76 23.14 -1.36
C GLY A 139 -22.44 22.54 -0.84
N LEU A 140 -22.36 22.26 0.47
CA LEU A 140 -21.14 21.75 1.08
C LEU A 140 -20.96 20.25 0.86
N PRO A 141 -19.75 19.75 0.58
CA PRO A 141 -19.46 18.32 0.57
C PRO A 141 -19.50 17.79 2.02
N LEU A 142 -20.16 16.64 2.20
CA LEU A 142 -20.27 15.96 3.49
C LEU A 142 -19.34 14.74 3.52
N ARG A 143 -19.04 14.17 2.34
CA ARG A 143 -18.20 12.98 2.19
C ARG A 143 -17.53 12.97 0.83
N LEU A 144 -16.30 12.49 0.78
CA LEU A 144 -15.62 12.00 -0.43
C LEU A 144 -15.52 10.48 -0.32
N GLU A 145 -15.95 9.76 -1.34
CA GLU A 145 -15.87 8.29 -1.44
C GLU A 145 -14.90 7.93 -2.56
N TYR A 146 -13.98 7.01 -2.28
CA TYR A 146 -13.02 6.47 -3.24
C TYR A 146 -12.81 4.97 -3.02
N LEU A 147 -12.27 4.27 -4.01
CA LEU A 147 -11.90 2.88 -3.86
C LEU A 147 -10.52 2.78 -3.18
N ASP A 148 -10.39 1.87 -2.21
CA ASP A 148 -9.12 1.55 -1.58
C ASP A 148 -9.05 0.05 -1.27
N GLY A 149 -8.16 -0.66 -1.96
CA GLY A 149 -7.98 -2.10 -1.78
C GLY A 149 -9.27 -2.90 -2.03
N ASP A 150 -9.83 -3.50 -0.98
CA ASP A 150 -10.96 -4.41 -1.06
C ASP A 150 -12.34 -3.73 -1.01
N GLY A 151 -12.39 -2.40 -0.82
CA GLY A 151 -13.66 -1.69 -0.68
C GLY A 151 -13.59 -0.18 -0.77
N PRO A 152 -14.74 0.50 -0.61
CA PRO A 152 -14.78 1.94 -0.56
C PRO A 152 -14.21 2.45 0.76
N SER A 153 -13.44 3.53 0.67
CA SER A 153 -13.00 4.35 1.79
C SER A 153 -13.60 5.75 1.67
N TYR A 154 -13.58 6.50 2.76
CA TYR A 154 -14.30 7.77 2.88
C TYR A 154 -13.48 8.81 3.61
N VAL A 155 -13.61 10.06 3.18
CA VAL A 155 -13.31 11.24 4.00
C VAL A 155 -14.62 11.93 4.32
N GLU A 156 -15.00 12.00 5.59
CA GLU A 156 -16.20 12.72 6.04
C GLU A 156 -15.82 14.11 6.52
N TYR A 157 -16.49 15.13 5.99
CA TYR A 157 -16.23 16.54 6.27
C TYR A 157 -17.26 17.10 7.24
N SER A 158 -16.81 17.79 8.28
CA SER A 158 -17.68 18.44 9.26
C SER A 158 -17.01 19.66 9.89
N ASP A 159 -17.71 20.33 10.83
CA ASP A 159 -17.23 21.56 11.49
C ASP A 159 -16.80 22.63 10.46
N TRP A 160 -17.71 22.92 9.52
CA TRP A 160 -17.50 23.91 8.48
C TRP A 160 -17.47 25.32 9.06
N ARG A 161 -16.35 26.02 8.85
CA ARG A 161 -16.17 27.39 9.34
C ARG A 161 -15.90 28.36 8.21
N ASP A 162 -16.27 29.61 8.41
CA ASP A 162 -15.90 30.68 7.48
C ASP A 162 -14.49 31.17 7.79
N VAL A 163 -13.64 31.14 6.79
CA VAL A 163 -12.28 31.68 6.83
C VAL A 163 -12.10 32.60 5.64
N GLN A 164 -12.17 33.91 5.88
CA GLN A 164 -12.05 34.93 4.82
C GLN A 164 -13.08 34.78 3.68
N GLY A 165 -14.33 34.42 4.02
CA GLY A 165 -15.41 34.21 3.06
C GLY A 165 -15.46 32.85 2.39
N ARG A 166 -14.55 31.91 2.73
CA ARG A 166 -14.47 30.53 2.19
C ARG A 166 -14.85 29.54 3.29
N LYS A 167 -15.61 28.50 2.93
CA LYS A 167 -15.97 27.44 3.87
C LYS A 167 -14.89 26.36 3.88
N ILE A 168 -14.27 26.17 5.03
CA ILE A 168 -13.24 25.16 5.28
C ILE A 168 -13.77 24.17 6.32
N ALA A 169 -13.61 22.86 6.04
CA ALA A 169 -13.89 21.81 7.01
C ALA A 169 -12.78 21.79 8.07
N PHE A 170 -13.16 21.94 9.34
CA PHE A 170 -12.20 21.88 10.44
C PHE A 170 -12.13 20.50 11.07
N ARG A 171 -12.97 19.58 10.64
CA ARG A 171 -12.93 18.17 11.05
C ARG A 171 -13.09 17.27 9.84
N ASN A 172 -12.09 16.46 9.60
CA ASN A 172 -12.11 15.39 8.60
C ASN A 172 -12.00 14.04 9.33
N THR A 173 -12.82 13.06 8.92
CA THR A 173 -12.75 11.71 9.45
C THR A 173 -12.47 10.76 8.30
N LEU A 174 -11.30 10.13 8.32
CA LEU A 174 -10.90 9.11 7.36
C LEU A 174 -11.40 7.75 7.88
N SER A 175 -12.13 7.01 7.06
CA SER A 175 -12.77 5.75 7.42
C SER A 175 -12.77 4.77 6.24
N ASP A 176 -12.56 3.50 6.51
CA ASP A 176 -12.77 2.39 5.57
C ASP A 176 -14.12 1.69 5.76
N GLY A 177 -15.00 2.30 6.58
CA GLY A 177 -16.31 1.78 6.97
C GLY A 177 -16.30 1.09 8.34
N ASP A 178 -15.16 0.78 8.94
CA ASP A 178 -15.06 0.30 10.32
C ASP A 178 -14.63 1.44 11.27
N ARG A 179 -15.62 1.98 11.97
CA ARG A 179 -15.42 3.13 12.87
C ARG A 179 -14.37 2.94 13.97
N ARG A 180 -13.97 1.69 14.27
CA ARG A 180 -12.92 1.41 15.25
C ARG A 180 -11.55 1.91 14.79
N PHE A 181 -11.37 2.04 13.48
CA PHE A 181 -10.11 2.42 12.84
C PHE A 181 -10.15 3.80 12.21
N ASP A 182 -11.24 4.55 12.43
CA ASP A 182 -11.34 5.93 11.96
C ASP A 182 -10.15 6.76 12.46
N THR A 183 -9.60 7.57 11.56
CA THR A 183 -8.63 8.61 11.89
C THR A 183 -9.29 9.99 11.76
N VAL A 184 -9.24 10.74 12.81
CA VAL A 184 -9.83 12.09 12.88
C VAL A 184 -8.72 13.13 12.79
N GLN A 185 -8.85 13.99 11.81
CA GLN A 185 -8.03 15.17 11.60
C GLN A 185 -8.84 16.40 12.06
N GLN A 186 -8.43 17.05 13.16
CA GLN A 186 -9.07 18.24 13.71
C GLN A 186 -8.19 19.45 13.48
N THR A 187 -8.58 20.31 12.56
CA THR A 187 -7.89 21.55 12.26
C THR A 187 -8.05 22.54 13.42
N THR A 188 -6.96 23.15 13.83
CA THR A 188 -6.92 24.18 14.89
C THR A 188 -6.61 25.55 14.33
N SER A 189 -5.85 25.65 13.25
CA SER A 189 -5.55 26.91 12.56
C SER A 189 -5.55 26.74 11.04
N VAL A 190 -6.03 27.78 10.34
CA VAL A 190 -5.98 27.91 8.88
C VAL A 190 -5.49 29.30 8.52
N ARG A 191 -4.60 29.39 7.55
CA ARG A 191 -4.19 30.64 6.91
C ARG A 191 -4.33 30.50 5.40
N LEU A 192 -5.12 31.38 4.79
CA LEU A 192 -5.34 31.46 3.36
C LEU A 192 -4.56 32.63 2.77
N ASP A 193 -4.08 32.46 1.56
CA ASP A 193 -3.42 33.50 0.74
C ASP A 193 -2.26 34.22 1.46
N ALA A 194 -1.65 33.55 2.44
CA ALA A 194 -0.48 34.04 3.17
C ALA A 194 0.82 33.60 2.45
N PRO A 195 1.90 34.38 2.57
CA PRO A 195 3.19 33.98 2.04
C PRO A 195 3.64 32.62 2.60
N VAL A 196 4.12 31.75 1.73
CA VAL A 196 4.66 30.43 2.05
C VAL A 196 6.16 30.42 1.78
N ASP A 197 6.94 29.93 2.75
CA ASP A 197 8.38 29.74 2.57
C ASP A 197 8.64 28.59 1.60
N PRO A 198 9.36 28.78 0.49
CA PRO A 198 9.70 27.72 -0.45
C PRO A 198 10.47 26.55 0.18
N ALA A 199 11.12 26.74 1.31
CA ALA A 199 11.82 25.68 2.04
C ALA A 199 10.85 24.59 2.55
N ASN A 200 9.54 24.86 2.66
CA ASN A 200 8.54 23.85 2.95
C ASN A 200 8.52 22.71 1.91
N PHE A 201 8.90 23.00 0.68
CA PHE A 201 8.87 22.05 -0.43
C PHE A 201 10.25 21.42 -0.71
N ALA A 202 11.15 21.41 0.26
CA ALA A 202 12.43 20.70 0.16
C ALA A 202 12.19 19.18 -0.03
N PRO A 203 13.04 18.50 -0.84
CA PRO A 203 12.91 17.07 -1.09
C PRO A 203 12.86 16.24 0.20
N LEU A 204 12.04 15.21 0.22
CA LEU A 204 11.97 14.26 1.31
C LEU A 204 13.28 13.45 1.40
N ALA A 205 13.80 13.28 2.61
CA ALA A 205 15.02 12.51 2.83
C ALA A 205 14.73 11.02 2.91
N GLN A 206 15.39 10.25 2.02
CA GLN A 206 15.35 8.78 2.03
C GLN A 206 16.22 8.23 3.16
N ARG A 207 15.71 7.26 3.90
CA ARG A 207 16.50 6.45 4.85
C ARG A 207 17.01 5.19 4.16
N ALA A 208 18.29 4.93 4.27
CA ALA A 208 18.93 3.71 3.79
C ALA A 208 19.34 2.80 4.96
N LEU A 209 19.50 1.51 4.68
CA LEU A 209 20.09 0.54 5.58
C LEU A 209 21.51 1.02 5.98
N ALA A 210 21.81 1.04 7.27
CA ALA A 210 23.15 1.35 7.75
C ALA A 210 24.01 0.09 7.67
N ALA A 211 24.88 0.03 6.66
CA ALA A 211 25.81 -1.08 6.42
C ALA A 211 27.10 -0.55 5.81
N ASP A 212 28.22 -1.18 6.18
CA ASP A 212 29.57 -0.82 5.74
C ASP A 212 30.04 -1.61 4.51
N ARG A 213 29.32 -2.66 4.15
CA ARG A 213 29.60 -3.57 3.03
C ARG A 213 28.34 -4.20 2.48
N VAL A 214 28.50 -4.97 1.44
CA VAL A 214 27.49 -5.97 1.02
C VAL A 214 27.59 -7.17 1.97
N HIS A 215 26.47 -7.56 2.54
CA HIS A 215 26.32 -8.71 3.44
C HIS A 215 25.85 -9.92 2.67
N ALA A 216 26.18 -11.12 3.13
CA ALA A 216 25.70 -12.37 2.62
C ALA A 216 25.34 -13.29 3.79
N VAL A 217 24.06 -13.68 3.87
CA VAL A 217 23.52 -14.50 4.95
C VAL A 217 22.78 -15.70 4.40
N ALA A 218 22.66 -16.74 5.21
CA ALA A 218 21.88 -17.92 4.83
C ALA A 218 20.38 -17.59 4.73
N LEU A 219 19.75 -18.00 3.63
CA LEU A 219 18.30 -18.11 3.54
C LEU A 219 17.87 -19.41 4.23
N VAL A 220 17.07 -19.26 5.29
CA VAL A 220 16.54 -20.40 6.06
C VAL A 220 15.13 -20.73 5.58
N GLU A 221 14.88 -21.97 5.21
CA GLU A 221 13.54 -22.42 4.81
C GLU A 221 12.77 -22.99 6.00
N ARG A 222 11.52 -22.55 6.16
CA ARG A 222 10.55 -23.13 7.11
C ARG A 222 9.18 -23.22 6.47
N GLY A 223 8.60 -24.41 6.41
CA GLY A 223 7.24 -24.61 5.87
C GLY A 223 7.04 -24.11 4.43
N GLY A 224 8.10 -24.14 3.60
CA GLY A 224 8.07 -23.65 2.21
C GLY A 224 8.35 -22.15 2.06
N HIS A 225 8.43 -21.40 3.16
CA HIS A 225 8.78 -19.97 3.19
C HIS A 225 10.27 -19.78 3.44
N VAL A 226 10.78 -18.61 3.09
CA VAL A 226 12.18 -18.22 3.29
C VAL A 226 12.29 -17.08 4.29
N GLY A 227 13.35 -17.09 5.08
CA GLY A 227 13.62 -16.06 6.07
C GLY A 227 15.08 -16.00 6.46
N VAL A 228 15.40 -15.11 7.38
CA VAL A 228 16.74 -14.85 7.89
C VAL A 228 16.73 -14.69 9.40
N THR A 229 17.92 -14.78 10.00
CA THR A 229 18.11 -14.45 11.41
C THR A 229 18.23 -12.93 11.57
N VAL A 230 17.40 -12.38 12.46
CA VAL A 230 17.38 -10.97 12.84
C VAL A 230 17.73 -10.85 14.30
N ARG A 231 18.58 -9.90 14.65
CA ARG A 231 18.95 -9.61 16.04
C ARG A 231 18.18 -8.40 16.58
N ILE A 232 17.48 -8.63 17.69
CA ILE A 232 16.73 -7.60 18.43
C ILE A 232 17.10 -7.76 19.93
N ALA A 233 17.48 -6.69 20.60
CA ALA A 233 17.82 -6.69 22.03
C ALA A 233 18.84 -7.79 22.40
N ASN A 234 19.90 -7.97 21.59
CA ASN A 234 20.97 -8.96 21.74
C ASN A 234 20.49 -10.43 21.68
N ARG A 235 19.32 -10.71 21.09
CA ARG A 235 18.81 -12.06 20.86
C ARG A 235 18.52 -12.26 19.38
N ASP A 236 18.72 -13.48 18.91
CA ASP A 236 18.51 -13.87 17.53
C ASP A 236 17.08 -14.45 17.38
N TRP A 237 16.38 -14.00 16.33
CA TRP A 237 15.00 -14.33 16.01
C TRP A 237 14.88 -14.70 14.53
N PHE A 238 13.89 -15.52 14.18
CA PHE A 238 13.67 -15.89 12.79
C PHE A 238 12.56 -15.02 12.16
N PHE A 239 12.92 -14.27 11.11
CA PHE A 239 12.00 -13.42 10.38
C PHE A 239 11.81 -13.92 8.96
N LEU A 240 10.56 -13.97 8.50
CA LEU A 240 10.25 -14.19 7.09
C LEU A 240 10.66 -12.98 6.26
N LEU A 241 11.05 -13.23 5.01
CA LEU A 241 11.22 -12.22 3.97
C LEU A 241 9.91 -12.16 3.16
N ASP A 242 9.23 -11.01 3.17
CA ASP A 242 7.89 -10.90 2.62
C ASP A 242 7.71 -9.56 1.90
N THR A 243 7.86 -9.56 0.57
CA THR A 243 7.65 -8.38 -0.28
C THR A 243 6.17 -8.06 -0.49
N GLY A 244 5.26 -8.93 -0.06
CA GLY A 244 3.82 -8.71 0.00
C GLY A 244 3.33 -8.09 1.32
N ALA A 245 4.25 -7.79 2.27
CA ALA A 245 3.94 -7.13 3.52
C ALA A 245 4.37 -5.65 3.50
N GLN A 246 3.43 -4.74 3.77
CA GLN A 246 3.67 -3.28 3.77
C GLN A 246 4.48 -2.80 4.99
N SER A 247 4.65 -3.60 6.04
CA SER A 247 5.34 -3.23 7.27
C SER A 247 6.33 -4.29 7.73
N ILE A 248 7.22 -3.91 8.64
CA ILE A 248 7.95 -4.89 9.46
C ILE A 248 7.02 -5.31 10.59
N LEU A 249 6.71 -6.61 10.66
CA LEU A 249 5.90 -7.19 11.71
C LEU A 249 6.79 -7.91 12.73
N VAL A 250 6.57 -7.65 14.01
CA VAL A 250 7.31 -8.28 15.11
C VAL A 250 6.32 -8.96 16.05
N ASP A 251 6.57 -10.23 16.40
CA ASP A 251 5.74 -10.94 17.36
C ASP A 251 5.71 -10.21 18.72
N SER A 252 4.56 -10.12 19.34
CA SER A 252 4.38 -9.42 20.60
C SER A 252 5.25 -9.99 21.74
N ALA A 253 5.59 -11.29 21.70
CA ALA A 253 6.52 -11.91 22.65
C ALA A 253 7.97 -11.44 22.41
N VAL A 254 8.37 -11.15 21.17
CA VAL A 254 9.68 -10.58 20.84
C VAL A 254 9.81 -9.18 21.41
N LEU A 255 8.78 -8.32 21.20
CA LEU A 255 8.77 -6.98 21.79
C LEU A 255 8.76 -7.04 23.32
N GLY A 256 7.97 -7.92 23.90
CA GLY A 256 7.96 -8.14 25.35
C GLY A 256 9.32 -8.55 25.90
N ALA A 257 10.04 -9.45 25.20
CA ALA A 257 11.41 -9.85 25.55
C ALA A 257 12.44 -8.71 25.40
N ALA A 258 12.16 -7.73 24.55
CA ALA A 258 12.96 -6.51 24.39
C ALA A 258 12.54 -5.39 25.37
N GLY A 259 11.51 -5.59 26.20
CA GLY A 259 10.98 -4.57 27.12
C GLY A 259 10.23 -3.44 26.41
N ILE A 260 9.72 -3.68 25.20
CA ILE A 260 9.02 -2.69 24.37
C ILE A 260 7.53 -2.99 24.40
N ALA A 261 6.72 -1.97 24.66
CA ALA A 261 5.27 -2.06 24.62
C ALA A 261 4.72 -1.55 23.28
N GLY A 262 3.78 -2.30 22.70
CA GLY A 262 3.00 -1.81 21.56
C GLY A 262 2.00 -0.75 22.00
N GLN A 263 1.65 0.15 21.09
CA GLN A 263 0.71 1.25 21.28
C GLN A 263 -0.38 1.22 20.21
N GLY A 264 -1.59 1.67 20.57
CA GLY A 264 -2.71 1.73 19.65
C GLY A 264 -3.29 0.37 19.28
N ALA A 265 -4.24 0.39 18.36
CA ALA A 265 -4.87 -0.80 17.79
C ALA A 265 -5.27 -0.51 16.35
N MET A 266 -4.42 -0.88 15.39
CA MET A 266 -4.66 -0.67 13.96
C MET A 266 -5.35 -1.89 13.34
N GLU A 267 -6.06 -1.67 12.24
CA GLU A 267 -6.59 -2.77 11.45
C GLU A 267 -5.48 -3.56 10.77
N VAL A 268 -5.66 -4.88 10.72
CA VAL A 268 -4.87 -5.78 9.87
C VAL A 268 -5.72 -6.19 8.68
N ARG A 269 -5.29 -5.84 7.48
CA ARG A 269 -5.79 -6.44 6.26
C ARG A 269 -4.86 -7.60 5.86
N GLY A 270 -5.05 -8.74 6.55
CA GLY A 270 -4.38 -9.99 6.21
C GLY A 270 -5.26 -10.87 5.34
N ALA A 271 -5.05 -12.18 5.39
CA ALA A 271 -5.87 -13.17 4.67
C ALA A 271 -7.36 -13.03 4.97
N SER A 272 -7.71 -12.57 6.17
CA SER A 272 -9.04 -12.06 6.53
C SER A 272 -8.89 -10.78 7.33
N ARG A 273 -9.97 -9.95 7.42
CA ARG A 273 -9.96 -8.77 8.28
C ARG A 273 -9.85 -9.21 9.74
N THR A 274 -8.77 -8.81 10.39
CA THR A 274 -8.56 -9.00 11.83
C THR A 274 -8.21 -7.64 12.44
N GLY A 275 -8.83 -7.29 13.56
CA GLY A 275 -8.44 -6.10 14.31
C GLY A 275 -7.28 -6.41 15.26
N GLY A 276 -6.49 -5.38 15.64
CA GLY A 276 -5.61 -5.46 16.78
C GLY A 276 -4.10 -5.54 16.53
N LEU A 277 -3.60 -4.97 15.43
CA LEU A 277 -2.19 -4.59 15.34
C LEU A 277 -1.90 -3.42 16.27
N SER A 278 -0.90 -3.57 17.12
CA SER A 278 -0.26 -2.41 17.78
C SER A 278 0.93 -1.92 16.96
N THR A 279 1.31 -0.66 17.16
CA THR A 279 2.55 -0.10 16.62
C THR A 279 3.57 0.07 17.74
N ALA A 280 4.86 -0.06 17.42
CA ALA A 280 5.95 0.17 18.37
C ALA A 280 7.16 0.81 17.69
N LEU A 281 7.95 1.55 18.45
CA LEU A 281 9.26 2.02 18.03
C LEU A 281 10.32 1.05 18.55
N LEU A 282 10.94 0.31 17.64
CA LEU A 282 12.04 -0.59 17.93
C LEU A 282 13.37 0.17 17.81
N PRO A 283 14.17 0.29 18.86
CA PRO A 283 15.41 1.07 18.80
C PRO A 283 16.39 0.56 17.74
N ARG A 284 16.44 -0.76 17.53
CA ARG A 284 17.33 -1.38 16.53
C ARG A 284 16.89 -2.75 16.09
N LEU A 285 17.00 -2.99 14.78
CA LEU A 285 16.94 -4.27 14.12
C LEU A 285 18.26 -4.48 13.37
N GLU A 286 18.89 -5.66 13.50
CA GLU A 286 20.19 -5.96 12.91
C GLU A 286 20.21 -7.30 12.17
N ILE A 287 20.87 -7.35 11.02
CA ILE A 287 21.11 -8.57 10.24
C ILE A 287 22.60 -8.58 9.87
N ASP A 288 23.37 -9.52 10.43
CA ASP A 288 24.82 -9.67 10.18
C ASP A 288 25.63 -8.36 10.35
N GLY A 289 25.24 -7.51 11.29
CA GLY A 289 25.89 -6.22 11.54
C GLY A 289 25.34 -5.03 10.73
N ALA A 290 24.61 -5.28 9.65
CA ALA A 290 23.79 -4.23 9.00
C ALA A 290 22.60 -3.90 9.89
N ARG A 291 22.23 -2.62 10.01
CA ARG A 291 21.22 -2.19 10.98
C ARG A 291 20.21 -1.20 10.43
N MET A 292 19.03 -1.27 10.98
CA MET A 292 18.01 -0.23 10.96
C MET A 292 17.82 0.28 12.40
N ASP A 293 17.99 1.57 12.62
CA ASP A 293 17.76 2.19 13.94
C ASP A 293 16.39 2.88 13.95
N ASP A 294 15.75 3.03 15.11
CA ASP A 294 14.45 3.70 15.31
C ASP A 294 13.40 3.22 14.30
N VAL A 295 13.16 1.91 14.29
CA VAL A 295 12.26 1.24 13.33
C VAL A 295 10.84 1.24 13.87
N VAL A 296 9.92 1.85 13.14
CA VAL A 296 8.49 1.72 13.43
C VAL A 296 8.03 0.35 12.93
N VAL A 297 7.52 -0.46 13.84
CA VAL A 297 7.08 -1.83 13.55
C VAL A 297 5.60 -2.00 13.91
N SER A 298 4.94 -2.90 13.19
CA SER A 298 3.65 -3.44 13.59
C SER A 298 3.83 -4.65 14.49
N SER A 299 2.92 -4.91 15.42
CA SER A 299 3.03 -6.06 16.31
C SER A 299 1.70 -6.70 16.64
N LEU A 300 1.71 -8.02 16.65
CA LEU A 300 0.61 -8.86 17.14
C LEU A 300 1.19 -10.20 17.60
N ASP A 301 0.33 -11.04 18.23
CA ASP A 301 0.62 -12.46 18.48
C ASP A 301 0.56 -13.22 17.15
N ILE A 302 1.72 -13.41 16.52
CA ILE A 302 1.81 -14.06 15.20
C ILE A 302 1.35 -15.53 15.31
N ALA A 303 1.74 -16.24 16.36
CA ALA A 303 1.41 -17.65 16.51
C ALA A 303 -0.11 -17.87 16.57
N ARG A 304 -0.84 -16.93 17.14
CA ARG A 304 -2.31 -16.96 17.21
C ARG A 304 -2.99 -16.58 15.91
N ASN A 305 -2.38 -15.68 15.14
CA ASN A 305 -2.98 -15.07 13.96
C ASN A 305 -2.49 -15.68 12.62
N LEU A 306 -1.39 -16.42 12.64
CA LEU A 306 -0.87 -17.11 11.46
C LEU A 306 -1.34 -18.57 11.45
N GLY A 307 -2.12 -18.93 10.44
CA GLY A 307 -2.57 -20.32 10.27
C GLY A 307 -1.43 -21.27 9.86
N GLY A 308 -1.72 -22.59 9.83
CA GLY A 308 -0.82 -23.59 9.26
C GLY A 308 0.34 -24.03 10.18
N GLY A 309 0.45 -23.52 11.41
CA GLY A 309 1.45 -23.96 12.40
C GLY A 309 2.89 -23.51 12.12
N LEU A 310 3.10 -22.56 11.20
CA LEU A 310 4.38 -21.96 10.91
C LEU A 310 4.86 -21.13 12.11
N LYS A 311 6.06 -21.44 12.62
CA LYS A 311 6.68 -20.70 13.74
C LYS A 311 7.66 -19.67 13.21
N ILE A 312 7.30 -18.40 13.35
CA ILE A 312 8.12 -17.24 13.02
C ILE A 312 8.03 -16.21 14.13
N ASP A 313 9.06 -15.39 14.25
CA ASP A 313 9.17 -14.35 15.26
C ASP A 313 8.87 -12.95 14.67
N GLY A 314 8.82 -12.84 13.35
CA GLY A 314 8.48 -11.61 12.65
C GLY A 314 8.51 -11.76 11.13
N ILE A 315 8.23 -10.65 10.46
CA ILE A 315 8.22 -10.50 9.00
C ILE A 315 9.00 -9.25 8.64
N LEU A 316 9.95 -9.36 7.73
CA LEU A 316 10.61 -8.24 7.07
C LEU A 316 9.85 -7.89 5.80
N GLY A 317 9.07 -6.82 5.86
CA GLY A 317 8.30 -6.32 4.72
C GLY A 317 8.95 -5.12 4.02
N TYR A 318 8.12 -4.34 3.34
CA TYR A 318 8.51 -3.20 2.51
C TYR A 318 9.60 -2.30 3.12
N PRO A 319 9.56 -1.88 4.40
CA PRO A 319 10.57 -0.95 4.91
C PRO A 319 12.01 -1.48 4.86
N PHE A 320 12.20 -2.80 5.00
CA PHE A 320 13.50 -3.42 4.84
C PHE A 320 13.93 -3.40 3.36
N PHE A 321 13.07 -3.87 2.47
CA PHE A 321 13.37 -3.95 1.03
C PHE A 321 13.53 -2.59 0.37
N ALA A 322 12.83 -1.56 0.85
CA ALA A 322 12.97 -0.19 0.34
C ALA A 322 14.22 0.53 0.88
N SER A 323 14.81 0.02 1.97
CA SER A 323 16.05 0.55 2.57
C SER A 323 17.33 -0.09 2.01
N ALA A 324 17.21 -1.19 1.24
CA ALA A 324 18.31 -2.01 0.77
C ALA A 324 18.09 -2.48 -0.67
N VAL A 325 19.19 -2.83 -1.35
CA VAL A 325 19.15 -3.73 -2.50
C VAL A 325 19.33 -5.15 -1.97
N VAL A 326 18.40 -6.08 -2.35
CA VAL A 326 18.32 -7.43 -1.80
C VAL A 326 18.28 -8.45 -2.92
N GLU A 327 19.30 -9.30 -3.00
CA GLU A 327 19.40 -10.42 -3.96
C GLU A 327 19.16 -11.74 -3.23
N MET A 328 18.25 -12.57 -3.75
CA MET A 328 17.95 -13.90 -3.25
C MET A 328 18.35 -14.97 -4.27
N ASP A 329 19.34 -15.78 -3.94
CA ASP A 329 19.69 -17.00 -4.68
C ASP A 329 19.10 -18.20 -3.94
N PHE A 330 17.92 -18.61 -4.34
CA PHE A 330 17.19 -19.70 -3.68
C PHE A 330 17.90 -21.06 -3.85
N ALA A 331 18.60 -21.27 -4.95
CA ALA A 331 19.32 -22.52 -5.20
C ALA A 331 20.57 -22.66 -4.32
N LYS A 332 21.21 -21.55 -3.98
CA LYS A 332 22.35 -21.51 -3.07
C LYS A 332 21.95 -21.28 -1.61
N HIS A 333 20.68 -21.00 -1.34
CA HIS A 333 20.19 -20.61 -0.03
C HIS A 333 20.94 -19.41 0.57
N VAL A 334 21.15 -18.36 -0.24
CA VAL A 334 21.88 -17.16 0.16
C VAL A 334 21.07 -15.91 -0.18
N MET A 335 21.00 -14.99 0.77
CA MET A 335 20.59 -13.61 0.56
C MET A 335 21.81 -12.70 0.60
N ARG A 336 22.03 -11.90 -0.46
CA ARG A 336 22.98 -10.79 -0.49
C ARG A 336 22.22 -9.47 -0.37
N PHE A 337 22.69 -8.55 0.44
CA PHE A 337 22.04 -7.28 0.61
C PHE A 337 23.01 -6.18 1.05
N GLY A 338 22.63 -4.94 0.81
CA GLY A 338 23.39 -3.75 1.22
C GLY A 338 22.62 -2.48 0.93
N PRO A 339 23.18 -1.31 1.24
CA PRO A 339 22.54 -0.04 0.91
C PRO A 339 22.21 0.06 -0.60
N PRO A 340 21.22 0.86 -1.01
CA PRO A 340 20.93 1.09 -2.43
C PRO A 340 22.20 1.49 -3.18
N GLY A 341 22.46 0.85 -4.34
CA GLY A 341 23.65 1.08 -5.16
C GLY A 341 24.94 0.39 -4.68
N SER A 342 24.90 -0.41 -3.62
CA SER A 342 26.10 -1.12 -3.10
C SER A 342 26.61 -2.23 -4.01
N PHE A 343 25.78 -2.76 -4.91
CA PHE A 343 26.17 -3.67 -5.99
C PHE A 343 25.24 -3.52 -7.18
N VAL A 344 25.70 -4.01 -8.33
CA VAL A 344 24.92 -3.98 -9.57
C VAL A 344 24.09 -5.26 -9.69
N PRO A 345 22.74 -5.17 -9.72
CA PRO A 345 21.87 -6.31 -9.95
C PRO A 345 22.16 -6.99 -11.29
N GLN A 346 21.96 -8.30 -11.35
CA GLN A 346 22.14 -9.10 -12.57
C GLN A 346 20.78 -9.54 -13.11
N GLY A 347 20.69 -9.72 -14.43
CA GLY A 347 19.50 -10.23 -15.11
C GLY A 347 18.66 -9.16 -15.80
N THR A 348 17.45 -9.54 -16.17
CA THR A 348 16.48 -8.64 -16.85
C THR A 348 15.78 -7.78 -15.83
N GLN A 349 15.81 -6.46 -16.04
CA GLN A 349 15.08 -5.50 -15.20
C GLN A 349 13.58 -5.58 -15.48
N VAL A 350 12.81 -5.58 -14.41
CA VAL A 350 11.34 -5.46 -14.39
C VAL A 350 10.99 -4.22 -13.58
N GLY A 351 10.25 -3.28 -14.17
CA GLY A 351 9.74 -2.13 -13.44
C GLY A 351 8.70 -2.55 -12.41
N LEU A 352 8.74 -1.92 -11.25
CA LEU A 352 7.77 -2.12 -10.18
C LEU A 352 6.92 -0.88 -9.98
N ASP A 353 5.66 -1.08 -9.67
CA ASP A 353 4.85 -0.11 -8.95
C ASP A 353 5.01 -0.38 -7.46
N VAL A 354 5.29 0.67 -6.70
CA VAL A 354 5.50 0.59 -5.24
C VAL A 354 4.60 1.56 -4.49
N ASP A 355 3.58 2.08 -5.15
CA ASP A 355 2.70 3.11 -4.62
C ASP A 355 2.10 2.71 -3.28
N ARG A 356 1.64 1.47 -3.16
CA ARG A 356 0.98 0.93 -1.96
C ARG A 356 1.93 0.23 -0.97
N GLU A 357 3.25 0.47 -1.08
CA GLU A 357 4.27 -0.24 -0.27
C GLU A 357 4.28 -1.75 -0.51
N LEU A 358 3.94 -2.16 -1.72
CA LEU A 358 3.99 -3.53 -2.23
C LEU A 358 4.85 -3.53 -3.49
N ALA A 359 5.52 -4.64 -3.77
CA ALA A 359 6.26 -4.81 -5.02
C ALA A 359 5.31 -5.30 -6.10
N GLU A 360 4.71 -4.41 -6.89
CA GLU A 360 3.74 -4.75 -7.93
C GLU A 360 4.41 -4.73 -9.31
N ALA A 361 4.20 -5.77 -10.11
CA ALA A 361 4.70 -5.86 -11.49
C ALA A 361 3.58 -6.19 -12.45
N THR A 362 3.58 -5.56 -13.63
CA THR A 362 2.69 -5.96 -14.73
C THR A 362 3.22 -7.26 -15.34
N MET A 363 2.35 -8.27 -15.38
CA MET A 363 2.62 -9.56 -15.99
C MET A 363 1.57 -9.90 -17.04
N ARG A 364 1.94 -10.68 -18.05
CA ARG A 364 1.03 -11.07 -19.14
C ARG A 364 0.55 -12.50 -18.96
N MET A 365 -0.75 -12.68 -18.89
CA MET A 365 -1.43 -13.96 -18.78
C MET A 365 -1.82 -14.47 -20.17
N ASN A 366 -1.48 -15.74 -20.46
CA ASN A 366 -1.86 -16.45 -21.70
C ASN A 366 -1.56 -15.66 -22.99
N GLY A 367 -0.52 -14.79 -22.97
CA GLY A 367 -0.11 -13.94 -24.09
C GLY A 367 -1.12 -12.85 -24.48
N ARG A 368 -2.18 -12.61 -23.70
CA ARG A 368 -3.31 -11.76 -24.09
C ARG A 368 -3.69 -10.67 -23.09
N LEU A 369 -3.53 -10.92 -21.80
CA LEU A 369 -4.01 -10.03 -20.74
C LEU A 369 -2.86 -9.58 -19.86
N ASP A 370 -2.56 -8.30 -19.91
CA ASP A 370 -1.63 -7.64 -18.98
C ASP A 370 -2.38 -7.27 -17.71
N ALA A 371 -1.85 -7.64 -16.55
CA ALA A 371 -2.46 -7.36 -15.26
C ALA A 371 -1.37 -7.11 -14.18
N PRO A 372 -1.66 -6.25 -13.18
CA PRO A 372 -0.76 -6.04 -12.06
C PRO A 372 -0.81 -7.23 -11.10
N PHE A 373 0.35 -7.65 -10.63
CA PHE A 373 0.53 -8.70 -9.64
C PHE A 373 1.49 -8.26 -8.55
N ILE A 374 1.15 -8.52 -7.31
CA ILE A 374 2.10 -8.40 -6.20
C ILE A 374 3.16 -9.48 -6.35
N VAL A 375 4.44 -9.10 -6.36
CA VAL A 375 5.58 -10.01 -6.26
C VAL A 375 5.80 -10.32 -4.79
N ASP A 376 5.41 -11.52 -4.36
CA ASP A 376 5.17 -11.85 -2.95
C ASP A 376 6.06 -13.01 -2.48
N THR A 377 7.18 -12.69 -1.84
CA THR A 377 8.07 -13.73 -1.26
C THR A 377 7.48 -14.35 0.01
N GLY A 378 6.42 -13.80 0.58
CA GLY A 378 5.64 -14.39 1.66
C GLY A 378 4.72 -15.52 1.19
N ASN A 379 4.33 -15.57 -0.08
CA ASN A 379 3.56 -16.66 -0.66
C ASN A 379 4.48 -17.83 -1.06
N SER A 380 4.32 -19.00 -0.41
CA SER A 380 5.09 -20.21 -0.73
C SER A 380 4.63 -20.93 -2.00
N GLY A 381 3.42 -20.60 -2.52
CA GLY A 381 2.86 -21.15 -3.76
C GLY A 381 3.42 -20.51 -5.04
N GLU A 382 2.83 -20.88 -6.20
CA GLU A 382 3.20 -20.25 -7.47
C GLU A 382 2.41 -18.95 -7.68
N MET A 383 1.08 -19.00 -7.69
CA MET A 383 0.22 -17.85 -7.95
C MET A 383 -1.06 -17.92 -7.11
N LEU A 384 -1.51 -16.76 -6.63
CA LEU A 384 -2.88 -16.53 -6.18
C LEU A 384 -3.57 -15.60 -7.17
N LEU A 385 -4.83 -15.90 -7.54
CA LEU A 385 -5.70 -14.95 -8.24
C LEU A 385 -6.84 -14.53 -7.32
N TYR A 386 -7.15 -13.24 -7.33
CA TYR A 386 -8.19 -12.66 -6.50
C TYR A 386 -9.55 -12.73 -7.19
N ARG A 387 -10.59 -12.96 -6.41
CA ARG A 387 -11.94 -13.11 -6.92
C ARG A 387 -12.43 -11.88 -7.69
N PRO A 388 -12.22 -10.62 -7.25
CA PRO A 388 -12.66 -9.45 -8.00
C PRO A 388 -12.06 -9.37 -9.42
N PHE A 389 -10.78 -9.73 -9.57
CA PHE A 389 -10.16 -9.79 -10.90
C PHE A 389 -10.81 -10.82 -11.82
N LEU A 390 -11.11 -12.01 -11.30
CA LEU A 390 -11.77 -13.06 -12.10
C LEU A 390 -13.20 -12.70 -12.48
N ASP A 391 -13.94 -12.03 -11.61
CA ASP A 391 -15.29 -11.56 -11.90
C ASP A 391 -15.28 -10.51 -13.03
N ALA A 392 -14.23 -9.70 -13.14
CA ALA A 392 -14.01 -8.74 -14.22
C ALA A 392 -13.47 -9.40 -15.51
N HIS A 393 -12.77 -10.55 -15.41
CA HIS A 393 -12.12 -11.25 -16.52
C HIS A 393 -12.53 -12.73 -16.60
N PRO A 394 -13.81 -13.04 -16.85
CA PRO A 394 -14.28 -14.42 -16.84
C PRO A 394 -13.59 -15.27 -17.91
N GLY A 395 -13.17 -16.48 -17.53
CA GLY A 395 -12.53 -17.45 -18.44
C GLY A 395 -11.03 -17.26 -18.62
N VAL A 396 -10.37 -16.38 -17.84
CA VAL A 396 -8.91 -16.21 -17.89
C VAL A 396 -8.16 -17.45 -17.39
N VAL A 397 -8.75 -18.20 -16.44
CA VAL A 397 -8.35 -19.55 -16.03
C VAL A 397 -9.56 -20.48 -16.02
N PRO A 398 -9.38 -21.81 -16.21
CA PRO A 398 -10.47 -22.76 -16.10
C PRO A 398 -11.03 -22.81 -14.68
N PHE A 399 -12.34 -22.99 -14.55
CA PHE A 399 -12.94 -23.35 -13.27
C PHE A 399 -12.54 -24.78 -12.88
N SER A 400 -12.27 -25.00 -11.59
CA SER A 400 -11.99 -26.33 -11.02
C SER A 400 -12.82 -26.53 -9.75
N SER A 401 -13.23 -27.78 -9.53
CA SER A 401 -13.89 -28.20 -8.28
C SER A 401 -12.89 -28.63 -7.19
N ALA A 402 -11.59 -28.62 -7.48
CA ALA A 402 -10.55 -28.99 -6.51
C ALA A 402 -10.40 -27.87 -5.46
N SER A 403 -11.00 -28.07 -4.29
CA SER A 403 -10.93 -27.12 -3.18
C SER A 403 -9.65 -27.30 -2.38
N SER A 404 -9.09 -26.18 -1.91
CA SER A 404 -7.96 -26.10 -1.00
C SER A 404 -8.13 -24.95 0.00
N LEU A 405 -7.19 -24.82 0.93
CA LEU A 405 -7.13 -23.69 1.85
C LEU A 405 -5.80 -22.96 1.65
N ASN A 406 -5.87 -21.65 1.54
CA ASN A 406 -4.72 -20.77 1.64
C ASN A 406 -4.67 -20.19 3.06
N TYR A 407 -3.50 -20.24 3.68
CA TYR A 407 -3.26 -19.72 5.02
C TYR A 407 -2.42 -18.46 4.95
N GLY A 408 -2.78 -17.48 5.76
CA GLY A 408 -2.04 -16.24 5.90
C GLY A 408 -2.33 -15.56 7.23
N LEU A 409 -1.81 -14.35 7.40
CA LEU A 409 -2.10 -13.55 8.57
C LEU A 409 -3.61 -13.27 8.62
N GLY A 410 -4.24 -13.56 9.76
CA GLY A 410 -5.69 -13.45 9.93
C GLY A 410 -6.47 -14.75 9.67
N GLY A 411 -5.82 -15.84 9.24
CA GLY A 411 -6.46 -17.15 9.14
C GLY A 411 -6.37 -17.83 7.77
N ALA A 412 -7.41 -18.61 7.45
CA ALA A 412 -7.48 -19.40 6.24
C ALA A 412 -8.59 -18.89 5.30
N ASN A 413 -8.33 -18.90 4.02
CA ASN A 413 -9.31 -18.64 2.97
C ASN A 413 -9.56 -19.89 2.14
N ALA A 414 -10.83 -20.09 1.75
CA ALA A 414 -11.18 -21.10 0.78
C ALA A 414 -10.62 -20.72 -0.60
N THR A 415 -10.02 -21.70 -1.27
CA THR A 415 -9.51 -21.55 -2.63
C THR A 415 -9.95 -22.73 -3.48
N TYR A 416 -9.89 -22.57 -4.80
CA TYR A 416 -9.84 -23.72 -5.70
C TYR A 416 -8.58 -23.67 -6.53
N ARG A 417 -8.02 -24.86 -6.83
CA ARG A 417 -6.81 -24.98 -7.62
C ARG A 417 -7.11 -25.18 -9.08
N THR A 418 -6.41 -24.43 -9.93
CA THR A 418 -6.47 -24.50 -11.39
C THR A 418 -5.09 -24.27 -11.99
N SER A 419 -4.99 -24.02 -13.28
CA SER A 419 -3.74 -23.76 -13.99
C SER A 419 -3.87 -22.58 -14.95
N LEU A 420 -2.74 -21.90 -15.16
CA LEU A 420 -2.53 -20.92 -16.20
C LEU A 420 -1.61 -21.50 -17.25
N ASP A 421 -1.98 -21.41 -18.54
CA ASP A 421 -1.17 -21.98 -19.62
C ASP A 421 0.18 -21.30 -19.76
N ALA A 422 0.21 -19.97 -19.67
CA ALA A 422 1.44 -19.18 -19.75
C ALA A 422 1.36 -17.90 -18.88
N LEU A 423 2.44 -17.63 -18.16
CA LEU A 423 2.71 -16.37 -17.46
C LEU A 423 3.99 -15.78 -18.04
N GLN A 424 3.95 -14.53 -18.50
CA GLN A 424 5.14 -13.80 -18.91
C GLN A 424 5.52 -12.76 -17.87
N VAL A 425 6.77 -12.80 -17.41
CA VAL A 425 7.35 -11.85 -16.46
C VAL A 425 8.79 -11.52 -16.88
N GLY A 426 9.13 -10.21 -16.96
CA GLY A 426 10.49 -9.78 -17.30
C GLY A 426 11.04 -10.35 -18.60
N GLY A 427 10.17 -10.63 -19.59
CA GLY A 427 10.56 -11.26 -20.86
C GLY A 427 10.70 -12.78 -20.82
N PHE A 428 10.46 -13.42 -19.67
CA PHE A 428 10.46 -14.88 -19.53
C PHE A 428 9.04 -15.42 -19.63
N ASP A 429 8.85 -16.43 -20.51
CA ASP A 429 7.61 -17.19 -20.59
C ASP A 429 7.70 -18.40 -19.67
N LEU A 430 6.76 -18.51 -18.74
CA LEU A 430 6.63 -19.63 -17.81
C LEU A 430 5.32 -20.35 -18.11
N TYR A 431 5.38 -21.65 -18.42
CA TYR A 431 4.23 -22.43 -18.85
C TYR A 431 3.68 -23.31 -17.74
N HIS A 432 2.36 -23.61 -17.81
CA HIS A 432 1.66 -24.54 -16.94
C HIS A 432 1.83 -24.22 -15.45
N ARG A 433 1.56 -22.94 -15.09
CA ARG A 433 1.66 -22.50 -13.70
C ARG A 433 0.44 -22.93 -12.90
N SER A 434 0.70 -23.42 -11.69
CA SER A 434 -0.35 -23.71 -10.73
C SER A 434 -0.93 -22.41 -10.17
N VAL A 435 -2.25 -22.32 -10.11
CA VAL A 435 -2.98 -21.15 -9.64
C VAL A 435 -3.97 -21.57 -8.58
N ASP A 436 -3.90 -20.94 -7.42
CA ASP A 436 -4.95 -21.00 -6.40
C ASP A 436 -5.83 -19.74 -6.50
N VAL A 437 -7.11 -19.93 -6.77
CA VAL A 437 -8.09 -18.83 -6.83
C VAL A 437 -8.69 -18.63 -5.46
N VAL A 438 -8.48 -17.44 -4.88
CA VAL A 438 -8.99 -17.10 -3.55
C VAL A 438 -10.44 -16.64 -3.65
N LEU A 439 -11.30 -17.19 -2.78
CA LEU A 439 -12.72 -16.87 -2.73
C LEU A 439 -13.07 -15.87 -1.62
N ALA A 440 -12.09 -15.15 -1.11
CA ALA A 440 -12.28 -14.11 -0.10
C ALA A 440 -13.20 -12.99 -0.62
N LYS A 441 -13.99 -12.43 0.30
CA LYS A 441 -14.89 -11.30 0.03
C LYS A 441 -14.41 -10.01 0.68
N ASP A 442 -13.43 -10.11 1.56
CA ASP A 442 -12.81 -9.02 2.30
C ASP A 442 -11.33 -9.34 2.58
N GLY A 443 -10.59 -8.37 3.10
CA GLY A 443 -9.18 -8.47 3.39
C GLY A 443 -8.28 -8.38 2.16
N ALA A 444 -6.97 -8.59 2.34
CA ALA A 444 -5.95 -8.39 1.30
C ALA A 444 -6.19 -9.23 0.03
N PHE A 445 -6.83 -10.39 0.15
CA PHE A 445 -7.10 -11.27 -1.00
C PHE A 445 -8.42 -10.95 -1.73
N ALA A 446 -9.17 -9.96 -1.29
CA ALA A 446 -10.32 -9.40 -2.00
C ALA A 446 -9.99 -8.07 -2.71
N ASP A 447 -8.70 -7.77 -2.83
CA ASP A 447 -8.19 -6.56 -3.49
C ASP A 447 -8.73 -6.43 -4.93
N ARG A 448 -9.07 -5.20 -5.31
CA ARG A 448 -9.65 -4.85 -6.61
C ARG A 448 -8.67 -4.12 -7.52
N VAL A 449 -7.50 -3.80 -7.02
CA VAL A 449 -6.43 -3.12 -7.75
C VAL A 449 -5.56 -4.15 -8.45
N ASP A 450 -5.15 -5.21 -7.73
CA ASP A 450 -4.32 -6.28 -8.27
C ASP A 450 -5.12 -7.48 -8.78
N ALA A 451 -4.55 -8.16 -9.76
CA ALA A 451 -5.05 -9.45 -10.23
C ALA A 451 -4.85 -10.57 -9.20
N GLY A 452 -3.80 -10.44 -8.40
CA GLY A 452 -3.38 -11.44 -7.45
C GLY A 452 -1.93 -11.27 -7.02
N ASN A 453 -1.29 -12.34 -6.57
CA ASN A 453 0.14 -12.33 -6.29
C ASN A 453 0.88 -13.51 -6.93
N VAL A 454 2.19 -13.33 -7.12
CA VAL A 454 3.13 -14.31 -7.64
C VAL A 454 4.16 -14.63 -6.57
N GLY A 455 4.20 -15.89 -6.16
CA GLY A 455 4.96 -16.34 -5.01
C GLY A 455 6.28 -17.05 -5.33
N LEU A 456 6.85 -17.65 -4.28
CA LEU A 456 8.14 -18.36 -4.32
C LEU A 456 8.19 -19.50 -5.34
N GLY A 457 7.07 -20.16 -5.63
CA GLY A 457 7.03 -21.22 -6.64
C GLY A 457 7.39 -20.73 -8.06
N VAL A 458 7.17 -19.45 -8.35
CA VAL A 458 7.64 -18.78 -9.57
C VAL A 458 9.03 -18.20 -9.38
N LEU A 459 9.25 -17.45 -8.29
CA LEU A 459 10.49 -16.71 -8.05
C LEU A 459 11.73 -17.61 -7.90
N ARG A 460 11.57 -18.82 -7.39
CA ARG A 460 12.66 -19.82 -7.26
C ARG A 460 13.27 -20.29 -8.59
N ASN A 461 12.63 -19.97 -9.73
CA ASN A 461 13.27 -20.17 -11.04
C ASN A 461 14.41 -19.19 -11.29
N PHE A 462 14.52 -18.13 -10.49
CA PHE A 462 15.46 -17.02 -10.71
C PHE A 462 16.36 -16.80 -9.50
N VAL A 463 17.51 -16.18 -9.76
CA VAL A 463 18.13 -15.28 -8.77
C VAL A 463 17.39 -13.97 -8.90
N THR A 464 16.68 -13.59 -7.85
CA THR A 464 15.84 -12.40 -7.86
C THR A 464 16.48 -11.29 -7.04
N THR A 465 16.66 -10.12 -7.63
CA THR A 465 17.15 -8.94 -6.92
C THR A 465 16.03 -7.90 -6.83
N PHE A 466 15.70 -7.50 -5.63
CA PHE A 466 14.78 -6.39 -5.33
C PHE A 466 15.58 -5.11 -5.11
N ASP A 467 15.29 -4.09 -5.89
CA ASP A 467 15.78 -2.72 -5.75
C ASP A 467 14.56 -1.79 -5.64
N ILE A 468 13.81 -2.01 -4.56
CA ILE A 468 12.52 -1.36 -4.31
C ILE A 468 12.67 0.17 -4.26
N GLY A 469 13.76 0.68 -3.69
CA GLY A 469 14.04 2.11 -3.65
C GLY A 469 14.15 2.76 -5.03
N ASN A 470 14.48 1.97 -6.07
CA ASN A 470 14.50 2.38 -7.47
C ASN A 470 13.29 1.87 -8.28
N ALA A 471 12.26 1.36 -7.60
CA ALA A 471 11.06 0.78 -8.21
C ALA A 471 11.39 -0.28 -9.28
N ALA A 472 12.31 -1.20 -8.97
CA ALA A 472 12.78 -2.23 -9.89
C ALA A 472 13.02 -3.57 -9.19
N MET A 473 12.85 -4.65 -9.94
CA MET A 473 13.44 -5.95 -9.63
C MET A 473 14.22 -6.47 -10.83
N TYR A 474 15.12 -7.43 -10.59
CA TYR A 474 15.93 -8.05 -11.64
C TYR A 474 15.80 -9.55 -11.53
N LEU A 475 15.60 -10.21 -12.67
CA LEU A 475 15.43 -11.65 -12.79
C LEU A 475 16.56 -12.25 -13.64
N ALA A 476 17.40 -13.04 -13.03
CA ALA A 476 18.39 -13.87 -13.74
C ALA A 476 18.01 -15.35 -13.61
N PRO A 477 17.97 -16.15 -14.71
CA PRO A 477 17.67 -17.57 -14.61
C PRO A 477 18.56 -18.26 -13.55
N GLY A 478 17.93 -18.89 -12.55
CA GLY A 478 18.61 -19.62 -11.50
C GLY A 478 19.11 -20.99 -11.97
N ALA A 479 19.87 -21.68 -11.13
CA ALA A 479 20.39 -23.01 -11.46
C ALA A 479 19.28 -24.05 -11.67
N ALA A 480 18.12 -23.87 -11.07
CA ALA A 480 16.95 -24.74 -11.19
C ALA A 480 15.87 -24.18 -12.15
N PHE A 481 16.25 -23.26 -13.04
CA PHE A 481 15.30 -22.64 -13.97
C PHE A 481 14.55 -23.68 -14.80
N ASP A 482 13.22 -23.69 -14.70
CA ASP A 482 12.30 -24.52 -15.47
C ASP A 482 11.14 -23.68 -16.00
N ASP A 483 11.12 -23.45 -17.31
CA ASP A 483 10.04 -22.71 -17.97
C ASP A 483 8.70 -23.50 -18.01
N GLY A 484 8.71 -24.77 -17.66
CA GLY A 484 7.52 -25.64 -17.64
C GLY A 484 7.17 -26.30 -18.97
N ARG A 485 7.88 -26.03 -20.07
CA ARG A 485 7.59 -26.64 -21.39
C ARG A 485 7.66 -28.17 -21.40
N ARG A 486 8.43 -28.76 -20.50
CA ARG A 486 8.60 -30.22 -20.41
C ARG A 486 7.52 -30.93 -19.59
N ARG A 487 6.63 -30.20 -18.93
CA ARG A 487 5.59 -30.78 -18.07
C ARG A 487 4.45 -31.47 -18.85
N THR A 488 4.24 -31.12 -20.12
CA THR A 488 3.21 -31.70 -21.00
C THR A 488 3.49 -33.16 -21.48
N ALA A 489 4.69 -33.69 -21.28
CA ALA A 489 5.05 -35.01 -21.78
C ALA A 489 4.77 -36.16 -20.78
N ARG A 490 4.17 -35.89 -19.61
CA ARG A 490 3.95 -36.86 -18.52
C ARG A 490 2.55 -36.87 -17.91
N SER A 491 1.56 -36.21 -18.52
CA SER A 491 0.15 -36.25 -18.08
C SER A 491 -0.70 -37.13 -19.03
#